data_bb51216d9d85009d936b9d124cd5b6a9
#
_entry.id   bb51216d9d85009d936b9d124cd5b6a9
#
_cell.length_a   1.000
_cell.length_b   1.000
_cell.length_c   1.000
_cell.angle_alpha   90.00
_cell.angle_beta   90.00
_cell.angle_gamma   90.00
#
_symmetry.space_group_name_H-M   'P 1'
#
loop_
_entity.id
_entity.type
_entity.pdbx_description
1 polymer ?
#
loop_
_entity_poly.entity_id
_entity_poly.type
_entity_poly.pdbx_seq_one_letter_code
_entity_poly.pdbx_strand_id
1 'polypeptide(L)'
;PCAGQDIGQIGQQSPVQFNAGLQAQAGFYSVSGIDPRRTPFFWAISGTPTATIQGVQLPFMVMISDQQRDFQQPFNQFGLSPYYKWAKVHLGYRDVSFSKFSLAGYRALMAGVELNPGKFRFGFVYARFRKAVEEDTLATYDPTKYISNVPVPSYKRTGYAVKIGVGTEDEHVDLVLLRAQDDEGSIRRPVKTRLAPEENLVLGLVGKVKLTEKLRWDFDLAGSAFTRDVTSAETLDEGSTITNAVNSVFIPRTSTQGLMALETGLALRGKRARYKLIYRRVDPDFKSMGAYYFQTDVEQITGTAASTFFKNKLSANLTLGWQHNNLKKLRTATARRIIGNLGLNYTSSKAFGCMVNYTNFGITQQPIRPSLGDTALLEQVSQNLLLQPRLQFNRTNGGHLVSYTFNFFALSDRSDNAFASAQLTGMHNDLTYTRNWKQRNTRLGGGLIYRRTESLIGHTDSRGVHLEAGRAWLKENKLGTALRFNFLSNDLPSGDVGSTWQLNLDLNFQVSKRFGLTLQVSHQDNRSDDPFIPAFTEDTGIVGVDIRF
;
A
#
# COMPACT_ATOMS: atom_id res chain seq x y z
N PRO A 1 23.85 11.60 5.61
CA PRO A 1 24.56 12.82 5.94
C PRO A 1 24.02 13.92 5.04
N CYS A 2 23.13 14.77 5.58
CA CYS A 2 22.74 16.01 4.94
C CYS A 2 23.98 16.92 4.97
N ALA A 3 24.62 17.10 3.82
CA ALA A 3 25.63 18.13 3.67
C ALA A 3 24.94 19.48 3.91
N GLY A 4 25.26 20.15 5.02
CA GLY A 4 24.81 21.51 5.28
C GLY A 4 25.32 22.42 4.17
N GLN A 5 24.42 22.98 3.38
CA GLN A 5 24.80 24.01 2.42
C GLN A 5 25.29 25.24 3.18
N ASP A 6 26.54 25.59 2.95
CA ASP A 6 27.20 26.74 3.57
C ASP A 6 26.63 28.04 2.97
N ILE A 7 26.21 28.97 3.82
CA ILE A 7 25.68 30.29 3.41
C ILE A 7 26.74 31.08 2.59
N GLY A 8 28.03 30.81 2.79
CA GLY A 8 29.13 31.42 2.03
C GLY A 8 29.15 31.04 0.54
N GLN A 9 28.39 30.04 0.10
CA GLN A 9 28.35 29.60 -1.31
C GLN A 9 27.10 30.08 -2.07
N ILE A 10 26.24 30.86 -1.49
CA ILE A 10 25.00 31.35 -2.12
C ILE A 10 25.27 32.16 -3.41
N GLY A 11 26.46 32.75 -3.55
CA GLY A 11 26.84 33.50 -4.77
C GLY A 11 27.51 32.67 -5.88
N GLN A 12 27.82 31.39 -5.65
CA GLN A 12 28.56 30.54 -6.62
C GLN A 12 27.68 29.48 -7.31
N GLN A 13 26.47 29.23 -6.82
CA GLN A 13 25.53 28.31 -7.46
C GLN A 13 24.61 29.09 -8.42
N SER A 14 24.18 28.43 -9.52
CA SER A 14 23.17 29.05 -10.38
C SER A 14 21.97 29.47 -9.54
N PRO A 15 21.50 30.71 -9.64
CA PRO A 15 20.49 31.27 -8.74
C PRO A 15 19.17 30.51 -8.74
N VAL A 16 18.91 29.74 -9.79
CA VAL A 16 17.75 28.87 -9.94
C VAL A 16 18.18 27.53 -10.53
N GLN A 17 17.86 26.46 -9.84
CA GLN A 17 17.99 25.09 -10.35
C GLN A 17 16.58 24.50 -10.43
N PHE A 18 16.27 23.84 -11.53
CA PHE A 18 14.99 23.19 -11.75
C PHE A 18 15.20 21.71 -12.01
N ASN A 19 14.53 20.87 -11.22
CA ASN A 19 14.51 19.44 -11.41
C ASN A 19 13.04 19.01 -11.46
N ALA A 20 12.59 18.52 -12.60
CA ALA A 20 11.21 18.09 -12.76
C ALA A 20 11.14 16.68 -13.33
N GLY A 21 10.30 15.88 -12.72
CA GLY A 21 9.75 14.68 -13.31
C GLY A 21 8.24 14.88 -13.48
N LEU A 22 7.79 15.03 -14.71
CA LEU A 22 6.38 15.09 -15.09
C LEU A 22 6.08 13.90 -15.98
N GLN A 23 4.96 13.24 -15.71
CA GLN A 23 4.43 12.15 -16.51
C GLN A 23 3.02 12.50 -16.93
N ALA A 24 2.75 12.43 -18.24
CA ALA A 24 1.41 12.46 -18.79
C ALA A 24 1.12 11.10 -19.42
N GLN A 25 -0.08 10.57 -19.20
CA GLN A 25 -0.51 9.31 -19.79
C GLN A 25 -1.95 9.39 -20.26
N ALA A 26 -2.25 8.68 -21.35
CA ALA A 26 -3.60 8.44 -21.83
C ALA A 26 -3.77 6.94 -22.07
N GLY A 27 -4.92 6.40 -21.66
CA GLY A 27 -5.23 4.99 -21.79
C GLY A 27 -6.52 4.77 -22.55
N PHE A 28 -6.54 3.72 -23.36
CA PHE A 28 -7.68 3.23 -24.12
C PHE A 28 -8.00 1.82 -23.67
N TYR A 29 -9.28 1.51 -23.55
CA TYR A 29 -9.77 0.22 -23.10
C TYR A 29 -10.98 -0.21 -23.91
N SER A 30 -10.97 -1.45 -24.36
CA SER A 30 -12.10 -2.09 -25.04
C SER A 30 -12.22 -3.53 -24.56
N VAL A 31 -13.44 -4.01 -24.42
CA VAL A 31 -13.71 -5.40 -24.06
C VAL A 31 -14.99 -5.85 -24.76
N SER A 32 -15.03 -7.10 -25.17
CA SER A 32 -16.20 -7.77 -25.70
C SER A 32 -16.39 -9.13 -25.05
N GLY A 33 -17.64 -9.58 -24.88
CA GLY A 33 -17.97 -10.85 -24.23
C GLY A 33 -18.26 -10.75 -22.74
N ILE A 34 -17.84 -9.66 -22.10
CA ILE A 34 -18.12 -9.35 -20.68
C ILE A 34 -18.41 -7.86 -20.51
N ASP A 35 -18.95 -7.51 -19.35
CA ASP A 35 -19.16 -6.10 -18.98
C ASP A 35 -17.83 -5.33 -18.86
N PRO A 36 -17.78 -4.05 -19.28
CA PRO A 36 -16.59 -3.24 -19.18
C PRO A 36 -16.10 -3.09 -17.74
N ARG A 37 -14.84 -3.43 -17.50
CA ARG A 37 -14.19 -3.34 -16.18
C ARG A 37 -13.57 -1.98 -15.91
N ARG A 38 -13.40 -1.14 -16.96
CA ARG A 38 -12.75 0.17 -16.92
C ARG A 38 -13.46 1.15 -17.84
N THR A 39 -13.21 2.44 -17.66
CA THR A 39 -13.64 3.46 -18.61
C THR A 39 -12.93 3.27 -19.96
N PRO A 40 -13.61 3.47 -21.10
CA PRO A 40 -13.01 3.28 -22.43
C PRO A 40 -11.81 4.17 -22.70
N PHE A 41 -11.77 5.33 -22.07
CA PHE A 41 -10.67 6.30 -22.17
C PHE A 41 -10.41 6.93 -20.82
N PHE A 42 -9.14 7.19 -20.53
CA PHE A 42 -8.73 8.01 -19.40
C PHE A 42 -7.42 8.75 -19.73
N TRP A 43 -7.19 9.83 -19.02
CA TRP A 43 -5.89 10.50 -19.04
C TRP A 43 -5.50 10.97 -17.63
N ALA A 44 -4.20 11.07 -17.39
CA ALA A 44 -3.66 11.60 -16.15
C ALA A 44 -2.32 12.32 -16.38
N ILE A 45 -2.12 13.39 -15.63
CA ILE A 45 -0.85 14.10 -15.54
C ILE A 45 -0.43 14.08 -14.07
N SER A 46 0.78 13.63 -13.81
CA SER A 46 1.32 13.56 -12.45
C SER A 46 2.79 13.93 -12.42
N GLY A 47 3.26 14.39 -11.26
CA GLY A 47 4.67 14.64 -11.07
C GLY A 47 5.00 15.42 -9.81
N THR A 48 6.31 15.52 -9.56
CA THR A 48 6.86 16.22 -8.39
C THR A 48 8.01 17.13 -8.79
N PRO A 49 7.74 18.18 -9.63
CA PRO A 49 8.79 19.14 -9.98
C PRO A 49 9.30 19.86 -8.72
N THR A 50 10.60 20.11 -8.69
CA THR A 50 11.27 20.83 -7.60
C THR A 50 12.09 21.96 -8.19
N ALA A 51 11.80 23.19 -7.78
CA ALA A 51 12.65 24.34 -8.02
C ALA A 51 13.52 24.60 -6.79
N THR A 52 14.79 24.92 -6.99
CA THR A 52 15.68 25.39 -5.91
C THR A 52 16.06 26.83 -6.24
N ILE A 53 15.68 27.76 -5.37
CA ILE A 53 15.96 29.18 -5.52
C ILE A 53 16.79 29.62 -4.32
N GLN A 54 18.03 30.03 -4.54
CA GLN A 54 18.96 30.46 -3.49
C GLN A 54 19.03 29.48 -2.29
N GLY A 55 19.01 28.17 -2.57
CA GLY A 55 19.05 27.11 -1.57
C GLY A 55 17.71 26.75 -0.92
N VAL A 56 16.63 27.51 -1.17
CA VAL A 56 15.27 27.13 -0.81
C VAL A 56 14.75 26.12 -1.81
N GLN A 57 14.39 24.93 -1.36
CA GLN A 57 13.81 23.91 -2.23
C GLN A 57 12.29 24.01 -2.21
N LEU A 58 11.69 24.00 -3.37
CA LEU A 58 10.26 24.16 -3.63
C LEU A 58 9.71 22.90 -4.32
N PRO A 59 9.55 21.76 -3.64
CA PRO A 59 8.95 20.58 -4.23
C PRO A 59 7.45 20.80 -4.41
N PHE A 60 7.03 20.81 -5.66
CA PHE A 60 5.63 20.91 -6.06
C PHE A 60 5.10 19.51 -6.39
N MET A 61 3.86 19.22 -6.05
CA MET A 61 3.16 18.00 -6.45
C MET A 61 1.97 18.39 -7.31
N VAL A 62 1.82 17.69 -8.43
CA VAL A 62 0.67 17.82 -9.31
C VAL A 62 0.11 16.44 -9.63
N MET A 63 -1.20 16.31 -9.60
CA MET A 63 -1.95 15.16 -10.07
C MET A 63 -3.27 15.65 -10.64
N ILE A 64 -3.48 15.44 -11.93
CA ILE A 64 -4.68 15.85 -12.67
C ILE A 64 -5.13 14.66 -13.50
N SER A 65 -6.43 14.39 -13.52
CA SER A 65 -7.02 13.29 -14.26
C SER A 65 -8.46 13.63 -14.66
N ASP A 66 -8.95 13.03 -15.73
CA ASP A 66 -10.37 13.06 -16.12
C ASP A 66 -11.28 12.25 -15.19
N GLN A 67 -10.68 11.40 -14.32
CA GLN A 67 -11.37 10.55 -13.37
C GLN A 67 -11.90 11.31 -12.14
N GLN A 68 -12.13 12.63 -12.26
CA GLN A 68 -12.68 13.42 -11.17
C GLN A 68 -14.15 13.05 -10.95
N ARG A 69 -14.43 12.39 -9.83
CA ARG A 69 -15.78 12.07 -9.36
C ARG A 69 -16.04 12.80 -8.04
N ASP A 70 -17.30 12.85 -7.61
CA ASP A 70 -17.68 13.40 -6.30
C ASP A 70 -17.31 12.48 -5.14
N PHE A 71 -16.00 12.25 -5.00
CA PHE A 71 -15.45 11.52 -3.87
C PHE A 71 -15.19 12.47 -2.68
N GLN A 72 -15.11 11.89 -1.50
CA GLN A 72 -14.73 12.58 -0.26
C GLN A 72 -13.37 13.29 -0.36
N GLN A 73 -12.47 12.80 -1.24
CA GLN A 73 -11.23 13.46 -1.65
C GLN A 73 -11.19 13.59 -3.18
N PRO A 74 -10.87 14.77 -3.73
CA PRO A 74 -10.75 14.93 -5.18
C PRO A 74 -9.52 14.19 -5.73
N PHE A 75 -9.60 13.73 -6.98
CA PHE A 75 -8.44 13.18 -7.68
C PHE A 75 -7.46 14.26 -8.13
N ASN A 76 -7.96 15.45 -8.47
CA ASN A 76 -7.12 16.58 -8.87
C ASN A 76 -6.53 17.23 -7.64
N GLN A 77 -5.22 17.14 -7.49
CA GLN A 77 -4.51 17.55 -6.28
C GLN A 77 -3.25 18.32 -6.63
N PHE A 78 -3.07 19.44 -5.93
CA PHE A 78 -1.89 20.29 -6.04
C PHE A 78 -1.33 20.56 -4.65
N GLY A 79 -0.03 20.54 -4.51
CA GLY A 79 0.60 20.83 -3.23
C GLY A 79 2.05 21.27 -3.38
N LEU A 80 2.48 22.12 -2.47
CA LEU A 80 3.82 22.68 -2.38
C LEU A 80 4.35 22.48 -0.97
N SER A 81 5.62 22.07 -0.84
CA SER A 81 6.28 21.94 0.47
C SER A 81 7.66 22.61 0.46
N PRO A 82 7.73 23.96 0.42
CA PRO A 82 8.99 24.66 0.52
C PRO A 82 9.74 24.28 1.80
N TYR A 83 11.03 24.04 1.68
CA TYR A 83 11.87 23.81 2.83
C TYR A 83 13.26 24.44 2.68
N TYR A 84 13.74 24.93 3.81
CA TYR A 84 15.08 25.49 3.95
C TYR A 84 15.66 25.08 5.30
N LYS A 85 16.76 24.34 5.27
CA LYS A 85 17.45 23.85 6.49
C LYS A 85 16.47 23.09 7.41
N TRP A 86 16.15 23.69 8.55
CA TRP A 86 15.32 23.15 9.62
C TRP A 86 13.84 23.53 9.51
N ALA A 87 13.45 24.41 8.57
CA ALA A 87 12.09 24.87 8.37
C ALA A 87 11.48 24.29 7.10
N LYS A 88 10.27 23.75 7.21
CA LYS A 88 9.47 23.22 6.11
C LYS A 88 8.04 23.69 6.25
N VAL A 89 7.46 24.19 5.15
CA VAL A 89 6.07 24.62 5.07
C VAL A 89 5.30 23.64 4.18
N HIS A 90 4.04 23.42 4.45
CA HIS A 90 3.15 22.57 3.68
C HIS A 90 1.92 23.36 3.23
N LEU A 91 1.64 23.36 1.92
CA LEU A 91 0.49 24.07 1.33
C LEU A 91 -0.17 23.18 0.28
N GLY A 92 -1.50 23.16 0.28
CA GLY A 92 -2.30 22.38 -0.66
C GLY A 92 -2.47 20.91 -0.25
N TYR A 93 -2.63 20.03 -1.22
CA TYR A 93 -2.77 18.59 -0.95
C TYR A 93 -1.42 17.95 -0.62
N ARG A 94 -1.23 17.62 0.65
CA ARG A 94 0.02 17.03 1.15
C ARG A 94 -0.28 15.85 2.07
N ASP A 95 0.71 15.00 2.21
CA ASP A 95 0.77 13.92 3.19
C ASP A 95 1.80 14.29 4.25
N VAL A 96 1.34 14.51 5.48
CA VAL A 96 2.18 14.79 6.64
C VAL A 96 1.92 13.72 7.68
N SER A 97 2.97 13.17 8.25
CA SER A 97 2.88 12.13 9.25
C SER A 97 3.59 12.54 10.54
N PHE A 98 2.85 12.53 11.66
CA PHE A 98 3.39 12.77 12.99
C PHE A 98 3.41 11.49 13.84
N SER A 99 2.37 10.66 13.75
CA SER A 99 2.23 9.37 14.44
C SER A 99 1.35 8.46 13.61
N LYS A 100 1.60 7.15 13.67
CA LYS A 100 0.78 6.13 12.98
C LYS A 100 -0.69 6.16 13.42
N PHE A 101 -0.94 6.54 14.67
CA PHE A 101 -2.25 6.48 15.30
C PHE A 101 -2.94 7.85 15.42
N SER A 102 -2.30 8.93 15.02
CA SER A 102 -2.91 10.26 15.01
C SER A 102 -3.03 10.85 13.62
N LEU A 103 -1.91 11.32 13.03
CA LEU A 103 -1.84 11.88 11.69
C LEU A 103 -0.84 11.09 10.86
N ALA A 104 -1.33 10.26 9.94
CA ALA A 104 -0.49 9.47 9.04
C ALA A 104 -1.24 8.94 7.82
N GLY A 105 -0.55 8.88 6.69
CA GLY A 105 -1.05 8.23 5.47
C GLY A 105 -2.30 8.90 4.88
N TYR A 106 -2.60 10.12 5.30
CA TYR A 106 -3.78 10.86 4.87
C TYR A 106 -3.37 12.06 4.03
N ARG A 107 -3.62 11.99 2.74
CA ARG A 107 -3.43 13.15 1.87
C ARG A 107 -4.64 14.08 1.98
N ALA A 108 -4.43 15.27 2.53
CA ALA A 108 -5.48 16.25 2.78
C ALA A 108 -5.11 17.63 2.22
N LEU A 109 -6.11 18.46 1.95
CA LEU A 109 -5.88 19.87 1.67
C LEU A 109 -5.48 20.57 2.97
N MET A 110 -4.23 21.05 3.05
CA MET A 110 -3.68 21.56 4.31
C MET A 110 -2.78 22.78 4.15
N ALA A 111 -2.62 23.48 5.26
CA ALA A 111 -1.55 24.43 5.51
C ALA A 111 -0.83 24.01 6.79
N GLY A 112 0.50 24.00 6.77
CA GLY A 112 1.25 23.54 7.93
C GLY A 112 2.71 23.96 7.89
N VAL A 113 3.39 23.75 9.02
CA VAL A 113 4.81 24.03 9.20
C VAL A 113 5.46 22.97 10.06
N GLU A 114 6.68 22.59 9.71
CA GLU A 114 7.58 21.80 10.55
C GLU A 114 8.88 22.57 10.76
N LEU A 115 9.29 22.69 12.04
CA LEU A 115 10.47 23.40 12.47
C LEU A 115 11.32 22.47 13.33
N ASN A 116 12.56 22.19 12.90
CA ASN A 116 13.48 21.28 13.59
C ASN A 116 14.85 21.95 13.85
N PRO A 117 14.91 23.11 14.54
CA PRO A 117 16.18 23.78 14.84
C PRO A 117 16.93 23.02 15.94
N GLY A 118 18.09 22.46 15.60
CA GLY A 118 18.92 21.69 16.54
C GLY A 118 18.20 20.41 17.02
N LYS A 119 17.87 20.38 18.31
CA LYS A 119 17.13 19.24 18.92
C LYS A 119 15.65 19.55 19.15
N PHE A 120 15.21 20.78 18.97
CA PHE A 120 13.80 21.12 19.11
C PHE A 120 13.02 20.66 17.88
N ARG A 121 11.84 20.09 18.09
CA ARG A 121 10.97 19.55 17.06
C ARG A 121 9.57 20.12 17.25
N PHE A 122 9.09 20.81 16.25
CA PHE A 122 7.75 21.38 16.23
C PHE A 122 7.09 21.11 14.90
N GLY A 123 5.80 20.78 14.91
CA GLY A 123 4.97 20.65 13.74
C GLY A 123 3.57 21.17 14.02
N PHE A 124 3.01 21.91 13.07
CA PHE A 124 1.62 22.33 13.08
C PHE A 124 1.02 22.14 11.70
N VAL A 125 -0.17 21.58 11.64
CA VAL A 125 -0.94 21.37 10.40
C VAL A 125 -2.39 21.69 10.67
N TYR A 126 -3.00 22.51 9.83
CA TYR A 126 -4.44 22.65 9.71
C TYR A 126 -4.89 22.03 8.38
N ALA A 127 -5.88 21.13 8.40
CA ALA A 127 -6.26 20.36 7.24
C ALA A 127 -7.78 20.22 7.07
N ARG A 128 -8.21 20.12 5.81
CA ARG A 128 -9.52 19.58 5.44
C ARG A 128 -9.35 18.11 5.06
N PHE A 129 -9.71 17.21 5.97
CA PHE A 129 -9.60 15.77 5.79
C PHE A 129 -10.66 15.20 4.85
N ARG A 130 -11.85 15.83 4.76
CA ARG A 130 -12.96 15.36 3.93
C ARG A 130 -13.72 16.53 3.32
N LYS A 131 -14.13 16.39 2.06
CA LYS A 131 -15.01 17.34 1.37
C LYS A 131 -16.47 17.03 1.75
N ALA A 132 -17.34 18.05 1.79
CA ALA A 132 -18.77 17.87 1.86
C ALA A 132 -19.31 17.20 0.57
N VAL A 133 -20.15 16.20 0.74
CA VAL A 133 -20.85 15.51 -0.35
C VAL A 133 -22.30 15.34 0.08
N GLU A 134 -23.25 15.94 -0.65
CA GLU A 134 -24.67 15.80 -0.38
C GLU A 134 -25.16 14.37 -0.66
N GLU A 135 -26.20 13.95 0.05
CA GLU A 135 -26.90 12.70 -0.23
C GLU A 135 -27.76 12.85 -1.48
N ASP A 136 -27.50 12.03 -2.50
CA ASP A 136 -28.39 11.94 -3.65
C ASP A 136 -29.58 11.03 -3.30
N THR A 137 -30.70 11.66 -2.95
CA THR A 137 -31.94 10.96 -2.58
C THR A 137 -32.66 10.35 -3.77
N LEU A 138 -32.33 10.77 -5.00
CA LEU A 138 -32.93 10.28 -6.24
C LEU A 138 -32.10 9.18 -6.89
N ALA A 139 -30.83 9.06 -6.55
CA ALA A 139 -29.96 8.03 -7.09
C ALA A 139 -30.48 6.65 -6.70
N THR A 140 -30.76 5.83 -7.71
CA THR A 140 -31.08 4.42 -7.57
C THR A 140 -29.81 3.62 -7.81
N TYR A 141 -29.49 2.71 -6.90
CA TYR A 141 -28.40 1.76 -7.11
C TYR A 141 -28.72 0.92 -8.34
N ASP A 142 -27.87 1.02 -9.36
CA ASP A 142 -27.94 0.20 -10.56
C ASP A 142 -26.94 -0.97 -10.41
N PRO A 143 -27.39 -2.17 -10.12
CA PRO A 143 -26.53 -3.33 -9.92
C PRO A 143 -25.77 -3.74 -11.18
N THR A 144 -26.20 -3.27 -12.36
CA THR A 144 -25.53 -3.57 -13.65
C THR A 144 -24.32 -2.66 -13.90
N LYS A 145 -24.20 -1.56 -13.16
CA LYS A 145 -23.03 -0.68 -13.25
C LYS A 145 -21.95 -1.13 -12.28
N TYR A 146 -20.85 -1.57 -12.82
CA TYR A 146 -19.68 -2.06 -12.09
C TYR A 146 -19.07 -1.05 -11.09
N ILE A 147 -19.36 0.23 -11.27
CA ILE A 147 -18.98 1.30 -10.37
C ILE A 147 -20.25 2.03 -9.95
N SER A 148 -20.57 1.96 -8.66
CA SER A 148 -21.66 2.75 -8.11
C SER A 148 -21.41 4.23 -8.40
N ASN A 149 -22.25 4.84 -9.22
CA ASN A 149 -22.21 6.29 -9.49
C ASN A 149 -22.91 7.10 -8.40
N VAL A 150 -23.42 6.43 -7.36
CA VAL A 150 -24.07 7.09 -6.23
C VAL A 150 -23.00 7.64 -5.29
N PRO A 151 -22.85 8.95 -5.14
CA PRO A 151 -21.89 9.53 -4.25
C PRO A 151 -22.21 9.15 -2.79
N VAL A 152 -21.18 8.72 -2.04
CA VAL A 152 -21.33 8.45 -0.62
C VAL A 152 -21.38 9.78 0.13
N PRO A 153 -22.49 10.15 0.82
CA PRO A 153 -22.60 11.43 1.51
C PRO A 153 -21.56 11.54 2.61
N SER A 154 -21.07 12.76 2.82
CA SER A 154 -20.10 13.04 3.88
C SER A 154 -20.17 14.49 4.32
N TYR A 155 -20.05 14.72 5.64
CA TYR A 155 -19.81 16.05 6.17
C TYR A 155 -18.40 16.54 5.81
N LYS A 156 -18.24 17.85 5.66
CA LYS A 156 -16.93 18.48 5.56
C LYS A 156 -16.19 18.30 6.88
N ARG A 157 -15.00 17.69 6.82
CA ARG A 157 -14.17 17.44 7.99
C ARG A 157 -12.94 18.32 7.97
N THR A 158 -12.75 19.09 9.02
CA THR A 158 -11.57 19.92 9.24
C THR A 158 -10.91 19.59 10.57
N GLY A 159 -9.66 19.92 10.72
CA GLY A 159 -8.95 19.71 11.97
C GLY A 159 -7.52 20.23 11.93
N TYR A 160 -6.86 20.15 13.08
CA TYR A 160 -5.47 20.51 13.23
C TYR A 160 -4.69 19.45 13.98
N ALA A 161 -3.40 19.38 13.69
CA ALA A 161 -2.47 18.54 14.43
C ALA A 161 -1.26 19.36 14.87
N VAL A 162 -0.81 19.10 16.09
CA VAL A 162 0.38 19.72 16.70
C VAL A 162 1.34 18.62 17.11
N LYS A 163 2.62 18.80 16.83
CA LYS A 163 3.72 17.97 17.29
C LYS A 163 4.72 18.86 18.02
N ILE A 164 5.10 18.47 19.23
CA ILE A 164 6.17 19.12 20.00
C ILE A 164 7.08 18.04 20.54
N GLY A 165 8.39 18.18 20.35
CA GLY A 165 9.32 17.16 20.79
C GLY A 165 10.75 17.62 20.87
N VAL A 166 11.61 16.68 21.25
CA VAL A 166 13.04 16.87 21.42
C VAL A 166 13.80 15.71 20.78
N GLY A 167 14.85 16.04 20.06
CA GLY A 167 15.73 15.04 19.44
C GLY A 167 16.02 15.30 17.97
N THR A 168 16.51 14.28 17.29
CA THR A 168 16.84 14.27 15.86
C THR A 168 15.87 13.37 15.09
N GLU A 169 16.07 13.16 13.80
CA GLU A 169 15.27 12.18 13.03
C GLU A 169 15.47 10.74 13.53
N ASP A 170 16.66 10.41 13.98
CA ASP A 170 17.03 9.06 14.42
C ASP A 170 16.73 8.80 15.89
N GLU A 171 16.74 9.84 16.73
CA GLU A 171 16.53 9.76 18.18
C GLU A 171 15.66 10.94 18.65
N HIS A 172 14.42 10.66 19.04
CA HIS A 172 13.50 11.70 19.49
C HIS A 172 12.38 11.16 20.37
N VAL A 173 11.75 12.08 21.07
CA VAL A 173 10.46 11.90 21.73
C VAL A 173 9.57 13.08 21.36
N ASP A 174 8.45 12.80 20.75
CA ASP A 174 7.46 13.78 20.28
C ASP A 174 6.11 13.54 20.96
N LEU A 175 5.49 14.58 21.48
CA LEU A 175 4.09 14.64 21.87
C LEU A 175 3.28 15.12 20.67
N VAL A 176 2.18 14.42 20.37
CA VAL A 176 1.33 14.72 19.23
C VAL A 176 -0.11 14.91 19.71
N LEU A 177 -0.75 15.98 19.24
CA LEU A 177 -2.16 16.23 19.43
C LEU A 177 -2.82 16.36 18.07
N LEU A 178 -3.96 15.69 17.86
CA LEU A 178 -4.83 15.86 16.71
C LEU A 178 -6.24 16.18 17.21
N ARG A 179 -6.88 17.22 16.67
CA ARG A 179 -8.31 17.44 16.78
C ARG A 179 -8.90 17.57 15.40
N ALA A 180 -9.98 16.85 15.14
CA ALA A 180 -10.74 16.96 13.90
C ALA A 180 -12.24 16.83 14.16
N GLN A 181 -13.04 17.55 13.38
CA GLN A 181 -14.47 17.67 13.57
C GLN A 181 -15.18 17.80 12.22
N ASP A 182 -16.36 17.21 12.12
CA ASP A 182 -17.29 17.40 11.02
C ASP A 182 -18.09 18.70 11.20
N ASP A 183 -18.25 19.45 10.11
CA ASP A 183 -19.06 20.66 10.05
C ASP A 183 -20.53 20.26 9.80
N GLU A 184 -21.35 20.36 10.86
CA GLU A 184 -22.75 19.96 10.85
C GLU A 184 -23.58 20.70 9.78
N GLY A 185 -23.26 21.98 9.51
CA GLY A 185 -23.93 22.79 8.50
C GLY A 185 -23.45 22.57 7.08
N SER A 186 -22.46 21.70 6.85
CA SER A 186 -21.83 21.53 5.54
C SER A 186 -22.66 20.76 4.51
N ILE A 187 -23.62 19.97 4.95
CA ILE A 187 -24.61 19.24 4.12
C ILE A 187 -25.96 19.19 4.84
N ARG A 188 -27.03 18.93 4.12
CA ARG A 188 -28.31 18.55 4.72
C ARG A 188 -28.17 17.20 5.42
N ARG A 189 -28.79 17.05 6.59
CA ARG A 189 -28.71 15.79 7.34
C ARG A 189 -29.18 14.63 6.48
N PRO A 190 -28.31 13.63 6.20
CA PRO A 190 -28.66 12.50 5.35
C PRO A 190 -29.76 11.64 5.99
N VAL A 191 -30.79 11.31 5.21
CA VAL A 191 -31.96 10.57 5.70
C VAL A 191 -31.79 9.07 5.48
N LYS A 192 -31.31 8.68 4.31
CA LYS A 192 -31.14 7.25 3.93
C LYS A 192 -29.97 6.61 4.69
N THR A 193 -28.84 7.30 4.77
CA THR A 193 -27.61 6.77 5.38
C THR A 193 -27.54 6.97 6.88
N ARG A 194 -28.41 7.80 7.46
CA ARG A 194 -28.42 8.17 8.90
C ARG A 194 -27.04 8.60 9.42
N LEU A 195 -26.27 9.24 8.55
CA LEU A 195 -24.94 9.72 8.89
C LEU A 195 -25.04 10.87 9.90
N ALA A 196 -24.28 10.80 10.99
CA ALA A 196 -24.16 11.85 12.00
C ALA A 196 -22.79 12.54 11.87
N PRO A 197 -22.69 13.85 12.23
CA PRO A 197 -21.41 14.53 12.30
C PRO A 197 -20.59 14.02 13.48
N GLU A 198 -19.29 13.78 13.25
CA GLU A 198 -18.35 13.16 14.19
C GLU A 198 -17.30 14.18 14.68
N GLU A 199 -16.73 13.93 15.85
CA GLU A 199 -15.58 14.66 16.41
C GLU A 199 -14.55 13.70 16.99
N ASN A 200 -13.26 14.06 16.93
CA ASN A 200 -12.18 13.25 17.45
C ASN A 200 -11.03 14.09 18.01
N LEU A 201 -10.59 13.73 19.20
CA LEU A 201 -9.36 14.23 19.82
C LEU A 201 -8.42 13.06 20.05
N VAL A 202 -7.17 13.14 19.56
CA VAL A 202 -6.13 12.13 19.76
C VAL A 202 -4.91 12.78 20.42
N LEU A 203 -4.46 12.17 21.51
CA LEU A 203 -3.18 12.48 22.16
C LEU A 203 -2.23 11.31 21.91
N GLY A 204 -1.05 11.60 21.40
CA GLY A 204 -0.03 10.61 21.05
C GLY A 204 1.33 10.92 21.66
N LEU A 205 2.09 9.88 21.96
CA LEU A 205 3.50 9.94 22.36
C LEU A 205 4.28 9.01 21.43
N VAL A 206 5.19 9.59 20.67
CA VAL A 206 6.01 8.88 19.68
C VAL A 206 7.47 9.01 20.03
N GLY A 207 8.23 7.94 19.92
CA GLY A 207 9.64 8.02 20.16
C GLY A 207 10.47 6.95 19.47
N LYS A 208 11.73 7.33 19.28
CA LYS A 208 12.84 6.47 18.90
C LYS A 208 13.98 6.77 19.83
N VAL A 209 14.34 5.81 20.68
CA VAL A 209 15.35 5.99 21.72
C VAL A 209 16.44 4.95 21.55
N LYS A 210 17.67 5.40 21.47
CA LYS A 210 18.85 4.54 21.44
C LYS A 210 19.22 4.19 22.88
N LEU A 211 18.88 2.99 23.32
CA LEU A 211 19.20 2.52 24.67
C LEU A 211 20.69 2.17 24.81
N THR A 212 21.27 1.60 23.74
CA THR A 212 22.71 1.33 23.63
C THR A 212 23.13 1.47 22.17
N GLU A 213 24.44 1.39 21.87
CA GLU A 213 24.95 1.37 20.49
C GLU A 213 24.32 0.29 19.58
N LYS A 214 23.75 -0.75 20.19
CA LYS A 214 23.17 -1.89 19.46
C LYS A 214 21.68 -2.06 19.67
N LEU A 215 21.10 -1.44 20.69
CA LEU A 215 19.70 -1.61 21.07
C LEU A 215 18.95 -0.29 20.95
N ARG A 216 17.89 -0.29 20.14
CA ARG A 216 16.97 0.82 19.93
C ARG A 216 15.57 0.42 20.37
N TRP A 217 14.89 1.35 21.01
CA TRP A 217 13.50 1.28 21.37
C TRP A 217 12.68 2.27 20.55
N ASP A 218 11.70 1.77 19.80
CA ASP A 218 10.74 2.56 19.04
C ASP A 218 9.35 2.40 19.69
N PHE A 219 8.59 3.48 19.85
CA PHE A 219 7.23 3.42 20.38
C PHE A 219 6.31 4.47 19.75
N ASP A 220 5.03 4.14 19.65
CA ASP A 220 3.94 5.02 19.23
C ASP A 220 2.71 4.65 20.07
N LEU A 221 2.29 5.57 20.94
CA LEU A 221 1.18 5.42 21.89
C LEU A 221 0.15 6.47 21.55
N ALA A 222 -1.13 6.13 21.55
CA ALA A 222 -2.20 7.09 21.32
C ALA A 222 -3.44 6.77 22.15
N GLY A 223 -4.00 7.81 22.77
CA GLY A 223 -5.34 7.83 23.33
C GLY A 223 -6.25 8.65 22.43
N SER A 224 -7.42 8.11 22.10
CA SER A 224 -8.42 8.75 21.23
C SER A 224 -9.73 8.91 21.99
N ALA A 225 -10.23 10.13 22.09
CA ALA A 225 -11.63 10.43 22.42
C ALA A 225 -12.38 10.64 21.11
N PHE A 226 -13.34 9.75 20.82
CA PHE A 226 -14.10 9.77 19.58
C PHE A 226 -15.59 9.90 19.86
N THR A 227 -16.23 10.96 19.36
CA THR A 227 -17.66 11.23 19.41
C THR A 227 -18.31 10.84 18.11
N ARG A 228 -19.24 9.89 18.15
CA ARG A 228 -19.95 9.39 16.95
C ARG A 228 -21.04 10.33 16.45
N ASP A 229 -21.61 11.13 17.34
CA ASP A 229 -22.67 12.09 17.02
C ASP A 229 -22.51 13.33 17.92
N VAL A 230 -22.06 14.45 17.31
CA VAL A 230 -21.91 15.72 18.03
C VAL A 230 -23.25 16.36 18.41
N THR A 231 -24.37 15.87 17.90
CA THR A 231 -25.72 16.31 18.30
C THR A 231 -26.24 15.57 19.54
N SER A 232 -25.52 14.56 20.02
CA SER A 232 -25.88 13.83 21.26
C SER A 232 -25.67 14.72 22.51
N ALA A 233 -26.35 14.36 23.60
CA ALA A 233 -26.29 15.13 24.86
C ALA A 233 -24.86 15.22 25.41
N GLU A 234 -24.49 16.36 25.93
CA GLU A 234 -23.20 16.60 26.58
C GLU A 234 -23.15 15.90 27.94
N THR A 235 -22.02 15.29 28.25
CA THR A 235 -21.72 14.72 29.56
C THR A 235 -20.72 15.67 30.23
N LEU A 236 -21.25 16.68 30.94
CA LEU A 236 -20.42 17.60 31.72
C LEU A 236 -20.07 16.94 33.05
N ASP A 237 -18.81 16.66 33.27
CA ASP A 237 -18.28 16.32 34.58
C ASP A 237 -17.74 17.62 35.22
N GLU A 238 -18.48 18.15 36.19
CA GLU A 238 -18.15 19.39 36.89
C GLU A 238 -17.11 19.08 37.98
N GLY A 239 -15.84 18.98 37.65
CA GLY A 239 -15.06 18.58 38.80
C GLY A 239 -13.59 18.90 38.93
N SER A 240 -12.84 19.17 37.90
CA SER A 240 -11.41 19.49 38.08
C SER A 240 -10.89 20.51 37.06
N THR A 241 -9.81 21.22 37.43
CA THR A 241 -9.11 22.15 36.52
C THR A 241 -8.65 21.45 35.23
N ILE A 242 -8.30 20.16 35.31
CA ILE A 242 -7.89 19.34 34.15
C ILE A 242 -9.10 19.07 33.26
N THR A 243 -10.26 18.73 33.83
CA THR A 243 -11.50 18.50 33.09
C THR A 243 -11.93 19.75 32.36
N ASN A 244 -11.85 20.93 33.00
CA ASN A 244 -12.17 22.21 32.38
C ASN A 244 -11.21 22.57 31.22
N ALA A 245 -9.92 22.28 31.35
CA ALA A 245 -8.94 22.47 30.28
C ALA A 245 -9.19 21.51 29.11
N VAL A 246 -9.57 20.27 29.36
CA VAL A 246 -9.97 19.32 28.31
C VAL A 246 -11.27 19.75 27.65
N ASN A 247 -12.27 20.16 28.42
CA ASN A 247 -13.56 20.60 27.91
C ASN A 247 -13.47 21.87 27.04
N SER A 248 -12.42 22.70 27.19
CA SER A 248 -12.18 23.83 26.30
C SER A 248 -11.73 23.40 24.88
N VAL A 249 -11.17 22.20 24.74
CA VAL A 249 -10.68 21.65 23.48
C VAL A 249 -11.62 20.59 22.91
N PHE A 250 -12.29 19.81 23.77
CA PHE A 250 -13.14 18.70 23.38
C PHE A 250 -14.25 18.52 24.42
N ILE A 251 -15.51 18.53 23.99
CA ILE A 251 -16.67 18.37 24.87
C ILE A 251 -17.13 16.89 24.83
N PRO A 252 -16.95 16.12 25.91
CA PRO A 252 -17.45 14.75 25.96
C PRO A 252 -18.98 14.71 25.85
N ARG A 253 -19.48 13.74 25.10
CA ARG A 253 -20.91 13.51 24.89
C ARG A 253 -21.29 12.07 25.19
N THR A 254 -22.56 11.77 25.30
CA THR A 254 -23.05 10.40 25.55
C THR A 254 -22.61 9.40 24.48
N SER A 255 -22.30 9.87 23.26
CA SER A 255 -21.77 9.05 22.16
C SER A 255 -20.23 9.02 22.12
N THR A 256 -19.54 9.64 23.08
CA THR A 256 -18.07 9.68 23.14
C THR A 256 -17.51 8.38 23.71
N GLN A 257 -16.47 7.87 23.09
CA GLN A 257 -15.74 6.67 23.53
C GLN A 257 -14.24 6.99 23.69
N GLY A 258 -13.65 6.53 24.79
CA GLY A 258 -12.21 6.53 25.01
C GLY A 258 -11.59 5.24 24.49
N LEU A 259 -10.57 5.34 23.63
CA LEU A 259 -9.95 4.24 22.91
C LEU A 259 -8.42 4.39 22.94
N MET A 260 -7.70 3.28 22.92
CA MET A 260 -6.24 3.28 22.98
C MET A 260 -5.62 2.50 21.81
N ALA A 261 -4.46 2.95 21.37
CA ALA A 261 -3.59 2.24 20.44
C ALA A 261 -2.12 2.35 20.90
N LEU A 262 -1.41 1.24 20.78
CA LEU A 262 -0.01 1.12 21.17
C LEU A 262 0.74 0.27 20.15
N GLU A 263 1.88 0.74 19.71
CA GLU A 263 2.90 -0.08 19.06
C GLU A 263 4.25 0.23 19.70
N THR A 264 4.95 -0.81 20.14
CA THR A 264 6.30 -0.67 20.71
C THR A 264 7.21 -1.76 20.16
N GLY A 265 8.48 -1.46 19.97
CA GLY A 265 9.42 -2.38 19.39
C GLY A 265 10.84 -2.20 19.89
N LEU A 266 11.54 -3.31 20.07
CA LEU A 266 12.95 -3.37 20.38
C LEU A 266 13.73 -3.88 19.18
N ALA A 267 14.70 -3.12 18.70
CA ALA A 267 15.57 -3.49 17.59
C ALA A 267 17.01 -3.67 18.09
N LEU A 268 17.53 -4.89 17.95
CA LEU A 268 18.89 -5.24 18.35
C LEU A 268 19.75 -5.48 17.10
N ARG A 269 20.85 -4.75 16.99
CA ARG A 269 21.85 -4.91 15.92
C ARG A 269 23.05 -5.68 16.43
N GLY A 270 23.12 -6.97 16.12
CA GLY A 270 24.29 -7.80 16.34
C GLY A 270 25.38 -7.61 15.28
N LYS A 271 26.51 -8.29 15.43
CA LYS A 271 27.62 -8.26 14.45
C LYS A 271 27.23 -8.82 13.06
N ARG A 272 26.40 -9.86 13.00
CA ARG A 272 25.99 -10.54 11.76
C ARG A 272 24.48 -10.60 11.58
N ALA A 273 23.70 -10.35 12.63
CA ALA A 273 22.27 -10.48 12.61
C ALA A 273 21.58 -9.24 13.18
N ARG A 274 20.39 -8.98 12.68
CA ARG A 274 19.48 -7.95 13.19
C ARG A 274 18.24 -8.63 13.69
N TYR A 275 17.79 -8.25 14.88
CA TYR A 275 16.58 -8.75 15.50
C TYR A 275 15.65 -7.59 15.78
N LYS A 276 14.34 -7.81 15.62
CA LYS A 276 13.33 -6.85 16.01
C LYS A 276 12.16 -7.60 16.63
N LEU A 277 11.72 -7.14 17.81
CA LEU A 277 10.50 -7.60 18.46
C LEU A 277 9.53 -6.43 18.49
N ILE A 278 8.31 -6.64 18.05
CA ILE A 278 7.25 -5.64 18.02
C ILE A 278 6.06 -6.18 18.79
N TYR A 279 5.53 -5.37 19.69
CA TYR A 279 4.23 -5.56 20.32
C TYR A 279 3.29 -4.45 19.83
N ARG A 280 2.10 -4.82 19.38
CA ARG A 280 1.07 -3.91 18.92
C ARG A 280 -0.26 -4.29 19.54
N ARG A 281 -0.99 -3.27 20.06
CA ARG A 281 -2.36 -3.41 20.53
C ARG A 281 -3.16 -2.20 20.07
N VAL A 282 -4.29 -2.44 19.44
CA VAL A 282 -5.22 -1.41 19.00
C VAL A 282 -6.63 -1.81 19.45
N ASP A 283 -7.26 -0.98 20.23
CA ASP A 283 -8.60 -1.23 20.74
C ASP A 283 -9.62 -1.44 19.63
N PRO A 284 -10.70 -2.21 19.89
CA PRO A 284 -11.85 -2.24 19.00
C PRO A 284 -12.38 -0.83 18.74
N ASP A 285 -12.71 -0.55 17.48
CA ASP A 285 -13.23 0.74 17.01
C ASP A 285 -12.31 1.95 17.22
N PHE A 286 -11.01 1.73 17.57
CA PHE A 286 -10.06 2.84 17.62
C PHE A 286 -10.10 3.63 16.34
N LYS A 287 -10.27 4.93 16.44
CA LYS A 287 -10.41 5.83 15.30
C LYS A 287 -9.55 7.06 15.47
N SER A 288 -8.86 7.44 14.41
CA SER A 288 -8.25 8.75 14.23
C SER A 288 -8.74 9.33 12.91
N MET A 289 -9.29 10.53 12.96
CA MET A 289 -9.73 11.23 11.76
C MET A 289 -8.58 11.76 10.90
N GLY A 290 -7.36 11.73 11.43
CA GLY A 290 -6.13 12.10 10.72
C GLY A 290 -5.34 10.93 10.16
N ALA A 291 -5.76 9.67 10.40
CA ALA A 291 -5.10 8.49 9.89
C ALA A 291 -6.00 7.77 8.86
N TYR A 292 -5.38 7.33 7.74
CA TYR A 292 -6.16 6.77 6.63
C TYR A 292 -6.78 5.43 6.98
N TYR A 293 -5.96 4.45 7.35
CA TYR A 293 -6.43 3.12 7.70
C TYR A 293 -5.42 2.37 8.57
N PHE A 294 -5.92 1.69 9.57
CA PHE A 294 -5.17 0.68 10.33
C PHE A 294 -6.14 -0.36 10.90
N GLN A 295 -5.62 -1.55 11.10
CA GLN A 295 -6.41 -2.64 11.68
C GLN A 295 -6.66 -2.35 13.16
N THR A 296 -7.93 -2.34 13.55
CA THR A 296 -8.40 -2.21 14.93
C THR A 296 -8.76 -3.58 15.53
N ASP A 297 -9.04 -3.62 16.83
CA ASP A 297 -9.37 -4.84 17.55
C ASP A 297 -8.30 -5.92 17.34
N VAL A 298 -7.05 -5.56 17.64
CA VAL A 298 -5.90 -6.42 17.40
C VAL A 298 -4.87 -6.32 18.51
N GLU A 299 -4.40 -7.46 18.96
CA GLU A 299 -3.19 -7.62 19.76
C GLU A 299 -2.24 -8.57 19.03
N GLN A 300 -1.00 -8.15 18.88
CA GLN A 300 0.00 -8.84 18.06
C GLN A 300 1.38 -8.76 18.68
N ILE A 301 2.09 -9.87 18.66
CA ILE A 301 3.53 -9.95 18.92
C ILE A 301 4.21 -10.49 17.68
N THR A 302 5.24 -9.80 17.19
CA THR A 302 5.98 -10.21 15.99
C THR A 302 7.48 -10.09 16.23
N GLY A 303 8.19 -11.20 16.04
CA GLY A 303 9.64 -11.27 16.03
C GLY A 303 10.19 -11.38 14.62
N THR A 304 11.22 -10.61 14.29
CA THR A 304 11.95 -10.71 13.03
C THR A 304 13.43 -10.91 13.28
N ALA A 305 14.05 -11.77 12.48
CA ALA A 305 15.49 -11.97 12.48
C ALA A 305 16.01 -11.93 11.03
N ALA A 306 17.07 -11.16 10.79
CA ALA A 306 17.71 -11.10 9.49
C ALA A 306 19.22 -11.28 9.66
N SER A 307 19.82 -12.16 8.88
CA SER A 307 21.25 -12.48 8.96
C SER A 307 21.83 -12.85 7.61
N THR A 308 23.15 -12.70 7.50
CA THR A 308 23.91 -13.18 6.35
C THR A 308 24.95 -14.21 6.78
N PHE A 309 25.10 -15.27 5.99
CA PHE A 309 25.99 -16.41 6.25
C PHE A 309 26.94 -16.64 5.07
N PHE A 310 27.97 -17.45 5.29
CA PHE A 310 28.89 -17.89 4.25
C PHE A 310 29.52 -16.74 3.44
N LYS A 311 30.09 -15.72 4.13
CA LYS A 311 30.67 -14.53 3.49
C LYS A 311 29.65 -13.82 2.57
N ASN A 312 28.44 -13.62 3.08
CA ASN A 312 27.28 -12.98 2.40
C ASN A 312 26.70 -13.77 1.20
N LYS A 313 27.04 -15.04 1.04
CA LYS A 313 26.45 -15.87 -0.02
C LYS A 313 25.01 -16.30 0.28
N LEU A 314 24.63 -16.39 1.54
CA LEU A 314 23.26 -16.68 1.97
C LEU A 314 22.73 -15.55 2.82
N SER A 315 21.62 -14.92 2.42
CA SER A 315 20.83 -14.05 3.28
C SER A 315 19.58 -14.80 3.73
N ALA A 316 19.27 -14.71 5.03
CA ALA A 316 18.09 -15.31 5.65
C ALA A 316 17.31 -14.27 6.41
N ASN A 317 16.00 -14.27 6.20
CA ASN A 317 15.03 -13.43 6.92
C ASN A 317 13.94 -14.34 7.49
N LEU A 318 13.71 -14.25 8.79
CA LEU A 318 12.66 -14.98 9.49
C LEU A 318 11.73 -14.00 10.17
N THR A 319 10.43 -14.17 10.01
CA THR A 319 9.39 -13.47 10.76
C THR A 319 8.47 -14.50 11.38
N LEU A 320 8.24 -14.38 12.68
CA LEU A 320 7.27 -15.17 13.43
C LEU A 320 6.37 -14.22 14.21
N GLY A 321 5.09 -14.44 14.15
CA GLY A 321 4.12 -13.59 14.85
C GLY A 321 2.89 -14.36 15.31
N TRP A 322 2.29 -13.83 16.34
CA TRP A 322 1.00 -14.25 16.85
C TRP A 322 0.11 -13.03 17.00
N GLN A 323 -1.13 -13.18 16.58
CA GLN A 323 -2.13 -12.11 16.60
C GLN A 323 -3.47 -12.69 17.05
N HIS A 324 -4.24 -11.91 17.81
CA HIS A 324 -5.64 -12.19 18.05
C HIS A 324 -6.49 -10.92 18.04
N ASN A 325 -7.78 -11.08 17.84
CA ASN A 325 -8.77 -10.01 17.93
C ASN A 325 -9.74 -10.21 19.11
N ASN A 326 -10.83 -9.45 19.13
CA ASN A 326 -11.89 -9.52 20.13
C ASN A 326 -11.39 -9.21 21.55
N LEU A 327 -10.60 -8.14 21.67
CA LEU A 327 -9.92 -7.74 22.90
C LEU A 327 -10.88 -7.47 24.06
N LYS A 328 -12.08 -6.95 23.78
CA LYS A 328 -13.13 -6.66 24.77
C LYS A 328 -14.14 -7.81 24.93
N LYS A 329 -13.93 -8.93 24.21
CA LYS A 329 -14.84 -10.10 24.23
C LYS A 329 -16.30 -9.77 23.88
N LEU A 330 -16.52 -8.75 23.06
CA LEU A 330 -17.84 -8.29 22.63
C LEU A 330 -18.35 -9.01 21.37
N ARG A 331 -17.45 -9.67 20.63
CA ARG A 331 -17.80 -10.45 19.43
C ARG A 331 -18.17 -11.88 19.84
N THR A 332 -18.94 -12.55 19.01
CA THR A 332 -19.35 -13.94 19.24
C THR A 332 -18.18 -14.92 19.17
N ALA A 333 -17.10 -14.57 18.48
CA ALA A 333 -15.92 -15.40 18.32
C ALA A 333 -14.62 -14.60 18.35
N THR A 334 -13.53 -15.26 18.78
CA THR A 334 -12.16 -14.72 18.77
C THR A 334 -11.36 -15.38 17.66
N ALA A 335 -10.81 -14.57 16.74
CA ALA A 335 -9.89 -15.06 15.71
C ALA A 335 -8.45 -14.95 16.22
N ARG A 336 -7.70 -16.04 16.10
CA ARG A 336 -6.26 -16.12 16.37
C ARG A 336 -5.52 -16.38 15.07
N ARG A 337 -4.35 -15.76 14.91
CA ARG A 337 -3.53 -15.89 13.71
C ARG A 337 -2.09 -16.18 14.07
N ILE A 338 -1.51 -17.14 13.38
CA ILE A 338 -0.07 -17.37 13.38
C ILE A 338 0.47 -16.82 12.07
N ILE A 339 1.53 -16.02 12.14
CA ILE A 339 2.21 -15.42 11.01
C ILE A 339 3.61 -16.02 10.97
N GLY A 340 3.94 -16.70 9.88
CA GLY A 340 5.26 -17.25 9.63
C GLY A 340 5.76 -16.84 8.25
N ASN A 341 6.98 -16.30 8.18
CA ASN A 341 7.65 -16.04 6.92
C ASN A 341 9.13 -16.41 7.01
N LEU A 342 9.62 -17.16 6.06
CA LEU A 342 11.03 -17.51 5.91
C LEU A 342 11.46 -17.17 4.49
N GLY A 343 12.39 -16.22 4.36
CA GLY A 343 13.02 -15.86 3.10
C GLY A 343 14.50 -16.24 3.10
N LEU A 344 14.92 -17.02 2.13
CA LEU A 344 16.31 -17.39 1.91
C LEU A 344 16.74 -16.95 0.51
N ASN A 345 17.88 -16.30 0.40
CA ASN A 345 18.47 -15.96 -0.88
C ASN A 345 19.94 -16.42 -0.88
N TYR A 346 20.20 -17.44 -1.66
CA TYR A 346 21.53 -18.02 -1.81
C TYR A 346 22.13 -17.64 -3.15
N THR A 347 23.36 -17.13 -3.13
CA THR A 347 24.14 -16.81 -4.32
C THR A 347 25.53 -17.42 -4.13
N SER A 348 25.74 -18.60 -4.73
CA SER A 348 27.00 -19.32 -4.55
C SER A 348 28.13 -18.69 -5.36
N SER A 349 27.80 -18.22 -6.57
CA SER A 349 28.73 -17.59 -7.51
C SER A 349 27.95 -16.68 -8.47
N LYS A 350 28.64 -16.07 -9.42
CA LYS A 350 27.96 -15.33 -10.51
C LYS A 350 27.07 -16.24 -11.37
N ALA A 351 27.30 -17.57 -11.33
CA ALA A 351 26.60 -18.53 -12.16
C ALA A 351 25.32 -19.06 -11.53
N PHE A 352 25.29 -19.31 -10.21
CA PHE A 352 24.16 -19.96 -9.55
C PHE A 352 23.61 -19.12 -8.42
N GLY A 353 22.29 -18.94 -8.40
CA GLY A 353 21.50 -18.35 -7.31
C GLY A 353 20.22 -19.14 -7.09
N CYS A 354 19.70 -19.09 -5.87
CA CYS A 354 18.43 -19.70 -5.52
C CYS A 354 17.71 -18.86 -4.49
N MET A 355 16.45 -18.53 -4.75
CA MET A 355 15.56 -17.87 -3.81
C MET A 355 14.52 -18.88 -3.31
N VAL A 356 14.33 -18.92 -2.00
CA VAL A 356 13.24 -19.66 -1.34
C VAL A 356 12.47 -18.69 -0.48
N ASN A 357 11.16 -18.67 -0.64
CA ASN A 357 10.27 -17.91 0.24
C ASN A 357 9.13 -18.82 0.67
N TYR A 358 8.97 -18.97 1.97
CA TYR A 358 7.88 -19.71 2.58
C TYR A 358 7.07 -18.79 3.48
N THR A 359 5.77 -18.73 3.26
CA THR A 359 4.83 -18.04 4.15
C THR A 359 3.79 -19.00 4.66
N ASN A 360 3.51 -18.88 5.96
CA ASN A 360 2.42 -19.59 6.62
C ASN A 360 1.58 -18.57 7.38
N PHE A 361 0.28 -18.61 7.14
CA PHE A 361 -0.67 -17.72 7.78
C PHE A 361 -1.89 -18.53 8.22
N GLY A 362 -2.00 -18.76 9.53
CA GLY A 362 -3.11 -19.48 10.12
C GLY A 362 -4.11 -18.53 10.77
N ILE A 363 -5.40 -18.76 10.57
CA ILE A 363 -6.51 -18.12 11.27
C ILE A 363 -7.31 -19.22 11.96
N THR A 364 -7.49 -19.10 13.28
CA THR A 364 -8.41 -19.92 14.05
C THR A 364 -9.39 -18.99 14.75
N GLN A 365 -10.68 -19.16 14.51
CA GLN A 365 -11.75 -18.41 15.18
C GLN A 365 -12.49 -19.36 16.09
N GLN A 366 -12.54 -19.02 17.38
CA GLN A 366 -13.22 -19.83 18.41
C GLN A 366 -14.42 -19.07 18.98
N PRO A 367 -15.61 -19.70 19.09
CA PRO A 367 -16.76 -19.11 19.74
C PRO A 367 -16.46 -18.86 21.22
N ILE A 368 -16.98 -17.74 21.75
CA ILE A 368 -16.83 -17.42 23.18
C ILE A 368 -17.81 -18.25 24.03
N ARG A 369 -18.97 -18.59 23.46
CA ARG A 369 -20.00 -19.41 24.13
C ARG A 369 -20.07 -20.77 23.46
N PRO A 370 -19.88 -21.87 24.22
CA PRO A 370 -19.98 -23.21 23.65
C PRO A 370 -21.35 -23.53 23.01
N SER A 371 -22.42 -22.84 23.46
CA SER A 371 -23.77 -23.00 22.91
C SER A 371 -23.95 -22.47 21.48
N LEU A 372 -22.98 -21.69 20.95
CA LEU A 372 -22.98 -21.24 19.58
C LEU A 372 -22.29 -22.25 18.65
N GLY A 373 -21.85 -23.37 19.18
CA GLY A 373 -21.40 -24.56 18.50
C GLY A 373 -20.53 -24.32 17.24
N ASP A 374 -20.59 -25.28 16.38
CA ASP A 374 -19.74 -25.41 15.19
C ASP A 374 -19.95 -24.33 14.13
N THR A 375 -21.02 -23.53 14.21
CA THR A 375 -21.33 -22.47 13.24
C THR A 375 -20.41 -21.25 13.29
N ALA A 376 -19.68 -21.04 14.40
CA ALA A 376 -18.75 -19.93 14.57
C ALA A 376 -17.27 -20.36 14.55
N LEU A 377 -17.01 -21.66 14.39
CA LEU A 377 -15.66 -22.18 14.28
C LEU A 377 -15.14 -21.98 12.85
N LEU A 378 -14.06 -21.22 12.72
CA LEU A 378 -13.31 -21.08 11.49
C LEU A 378 -11.85 -21.43 11.79
N GLU A 379 -11.33 -22.41 11.09
CA GLU A 379 -9.90 -22.75 11.12
C GLU A 379 -9.35 -22.84 9.71
N GLN A 380 -8.60 -21.83 9.29
CA GLN A 380 -8.00 -21.78 7.97
C GLN A 380 -6.50 -21.59 8.07
N VAL A 381 -5.76 -22.34 7.29
CA VAL A 381 -4.30 -22.21 7.15
C VAL A 381 -3.97 -21.96 5.69
N SER A 382 -3.36 -20.81 5.42
CA SER A 382 -2.81 -20.46 4.11
C SER A 382 -1.30 -20.66 4.11
N GLN A 383 -0.81 -21.38 3.14
CA GLN A 383 0.62 -21.63 2.94
C GLN A 383 1.02 -21.25 1.52
N ASN A 384 2.21 -20.68 1.39
CA ASN A 384 2.81 -20.43 0.08
C ASN A 384 4.30 -20.74 0.14
N LEU A 385 4.78 -21.53 -0.82
CA LEU A 385 6.19 -21.82 -1.01
C LEU A 385 6.60 -21.42 -2.42
N LEU A 386 7.54 -20.48 -2.51
CA LEU A 386 8.19 -20.08 -3.74
C LEU A 386 9.63 -20.58 -3.72
N LEU A 387 10.01 -21.33 -4.76
CA LEU A 387 11.37 -21.77 -5.02
C LEU A 387 11.79 -21.30 -6.40
N GLN A 388 12.91 -20.58 -6.48
CA GLN A 388 13.37 -20.01 -7.74
C GLN A 388 14.91 -20.16 -7.89
N PRO A 389 15.40 -21.32 -8.34
CA PRO A 389 16.78 -21.48 -8.77
C PRO A 389 17.01 -20.80 -10.12
N ARG A 390 18.22 -20.25 -10.28
CA ARG A 390 18.67 -19.62 -11.52
C ARG A 390 20.11 -19.99 -11.81
N LEU A 391 20.39 -20.25 -13.10
CA LEU A 391 21.72 -20.44 -13.65
C LEU A 391 22.00 -19.34 -14.66
N GLN A 392 23.07 -18.61 -14.45
CA GLN A 392 23.52 -17.57 -15.36
C GLN A 392 24.95 -17.87 -15.81
N PHE A 393 25.19 -17.89 -17.09
CA PHE A 393 26.52 -18.01 -17.64
C PHE A 393 26.73 -17.06 -18.80
N ASN A 394 27.90 -16.45 -18.83
CA ASN A 394 28.27 -15.49 -19.86
C ASN A 394 29.29 -16.11 -20.81
N ARG A 395 29.07 -15.93 -22.10
CA ARG A 395 30.01 -16.23 -23.17
C ARG A 395 30.42 -14.95 -23.90
N THR A 396 31.41 -15.04 -24.77
CA THR A 396 31.97 -13.89 -25.51
C THR A 396 30.89 -13.06 -26.20
N ASN A 397 29.84 -13.69 -26.73
CA ASN A 397 28.76 -13.04 -27.50
C ASN A 397 27.51 -12.71 -26.68
N GLY A 398 27.53 -12.88 -25.35
CA GLY A 398 26.35 -12.56 -24.51
C GLY A 398 26.15 -13.44 -23.30
N GLY A 399 25.03 -13.24 -22.64
CA GLY A 399 24.63 -13.96 -21.44
C GLY A 399 23.49 -14.94 -21.70
N HIS A 400 23.48 -16.00 -20.94
CA HIS A 400 22.42 -17.01 -20.87
C HIS A 400 21.89 -17.07 -19.47
N LEU A 401 20.57 -17.13 -19.32
CA LEU A 401 19.89 -17.31 -18.05
C LEU A 401 18.88 -18.44 -18.20
N VAL A 402 19.00 -19.42 -17.34
CA VAL A 402 17.97 -20.45 -17.11
C VAL A 402 17.40 -20.18 -15.74
N SER A 403 16.10 -20.05 -15.62
CA SER A 403 15.39 -19.91 -14.36
C SER A 403 14.23 -20.87 -14.30
N TYR A 404 14.04 -21.47 -13.14
CA TYR A 404 12.87 -22.28 -12.86
C TYR A 404 12.14 -21.64 -11.68
N THR A 405 10.84 -21.43 -11.82
CA THR A 405 9.97 -20.95 -10.75
C THR A 405 9.00 -22.05 -10.38
N PHE A 406 9.06 -22.49 -9.15
CA PHE A 406 8.06 -23.32 -8.52
C PHE A 406 7.33 -22.52 -7.45
N ASN A 407 6.03 -22.43 -7.57
CA ASN A 407 5.17 -21.83 -6.55
C ASN A 407 4.09 -22.83 -6.16
N PHE A 408 4.02 -23.15 -4.88
CA PHE A 408 2.95 -23.94 -4.29
C PHE A 408 2.17 -23.08 -3.32
N PHE A 409 0.85 -23.09 -3.43
CA PHE A 409 -0.01 -22.46 -2.46
C PHE A 409 -1.12 -23.43 -2.03
N ALA A 410 -1.50 -23.33 -0.76
CA ALA A 410 -2.58 -24.11 -0.21
C ALA A 410 -3.38 -23.26 0.78
N LEU A 411 -4.67 -23.28 0.65
CA LEU A 411 -5.63 -22.82 1.63
C LEU A 411 -6.37 -24.08 2.14
N SER A 412 -6.12 -24.43 3.38
CA SER A 412 -6.79 -25.55 4.05
C SER A 412 -7.81 -24.98 5.02
N ASP A 413 -9.07 -25.27 4.80
CA ASP A 413 -10.14 -25.00 5.74
C ASP A 413 -10.41 -26.25 6.58
N ARG A 414 -10.23 -26.14 7.89
CA ARG A 414 -10.45 -27.18 8.87
C ARG A 414 -11.70 -26.91 9.71
N SER A 415 -12.52 -25.95 9.28
CA SER A 415 -13.78 -25.62 9.93
C SER A 415 -14.75 -26.80 9.80
N ASP A 416 -15.43 -27.16 10.87
CA ASP A 416 -16.42 -28.26 10.84
C ASP A 416 -17.72 -27.89 10.12
N ASN A 417 -17.79 -26.70 9.50
CA ASN A 417 -18.96 -26.21 8.81
C ASN A 417 -18.97 -26.65 7.33
N ALA A 418 -19.78 -27.62 6.98
CA ALA A 418 -19.89 -28.18 5.64
C ALA A 418 -20.27 -27.17 4.54
N PHE A 419 -20.77 -25.98 4.90
CA PHE A 419 -21.17 -24.94 3.95
C PHE A 419 -20.08 -23.88 3.70
N ALA A 420 -18.99 -23.89 4.47
CA ALA A 420 -17.96 -22.85 4.40
C ALA A 420 -16.54 -23.39 4.15
N SER A 421 -16.39 -24.64 3.77
CA SER A 421 -15.06 -25.20 3.52
C SER A 421 -14.45 -24.61 2.24
N ALA A 422 -13.48 -23.70 2.41
CA ALA A 422 -12.71 -23.13 1.31
C ALA A 422 -11.37 -23.87 1.18
N GLN A 423 -11.38 -24.99 0.48
CA GLN A 423 -10.13 -25.70 0.15
C GLN A 423 -9.65 -25.28 -1.23
N LEU A 424 -8.43 -24.81 -1.30
CA LEU A 424 -7.77 -24.45 -2.54
C LEU A 424 -6.31 -24.83 -2.46
N THR A 425 -5.86 -25.68 -3.39
CA THR A 425 -4.44 -25.96 -3.55
C THR A 425 -4.03 -25.65 -4.97
N GLY A 426 -2.81 -25.18 -5.13
CA GLY A 426 -2.31 -24.94 -6.47
C GLY A 426 -0.80 -25.00 -6.55
N MET A 427 -0.34 -25.36 -7.72
CA MET A 427 1.07 -25.30 -8.07
C MET A 427 1.25 -24.59 -9.41
N HIS A 428 2.31 -23.82 -9.49
CA HIS A 428 2.76 -23.17 -10.70
C HIS A 428 4.21 -23.49 -10.95
N ASN A 429 4.50 -23.97 -12.14
CA ASN A 429 5.81 -24.29 -12.62
C ASN A 429 6.09 -23.46 -13.88
N ASP A 430 7.25 -22.81 -13.92
CA ASP A 430 7.70 -22.04 -15.06
C ASP A 430 9.19 -22.28 -15.27
N LEU A 431 9.54 -22.86 -16.41
CA LEU A 431 10.92 -23.04 -16.83
C LEU A 431 11.22 -22.06 -17.95
N THR A 432 12.04 -21.06 -17.68
CA THR A 432 12.39 -20.01 -18.63
C THR A 432 13.87 -20.09 -19.03
N TYR A 433 14.13 -19.97 -20.32
CA TYR A 433 15.44 -19.73 -20.86
C TYR A 433 15.48 -18.37 -21.54
N THR A 434 16.50 -17.56 -21.24
CA THR A 434 16.71 -16.24 -21.86
C THR A 434 18.14 -16.12 -22.36
N ARG A 435 18.28 -15.63 -23.58
CA ARG A 435 19.56 -15.28 -24.19
C ARG A 435 19.65 -13.80 -24.48
N ASN A 436 20.75 -13.18 -24.03
CA ASN A 436 21.07 -11.78 -24.27
C ASN A 436 22.28 -11.65 -25.18
N TRP A 437 22.15 -11.00 -26.34
CA TRP A 437 23.26 -10.68 -27.26
C TRP A 437 23.71 -9.24 -27.01
N LYS A 438 24.88 -9.06 -26.40
CA LYS A 438 25.42 -7.73 -26.08
C LYS A 438 25.66 -6.88 -27.30
N GLN A 439 26.25 -7.45 -28.36
CA GLN A 439 26.57 -6.71 -29.59
C GLN A 439 25.33 -6.21 -30.36
N ARG A 440 24.21 -6.91 -30.23
CA ARG A 440 22.96 -6.60 -30.93
C ARG A 440 21.93 -5.91 -30.02
N ASN A 441 22.26 -5.72 -28.74
CA ASN A 441 21.33 -5.23 -27.71
C ASN A 441 19.97 -5.96 -27.76
N THR A 442 20.02 -7.28 -28.01
CA THR A 442 18.82 -8.10 -28.23
C THR A 442 18.71 -9.15 -27.14
N ARG A 443 17.50 -9.32 -26.66
CA ARG A 443 17.12 -10.38 -25.70
C ARG A 443 16.02 -11.22 -26.33
N LEU A 444 16.20 -12.54 -26.33
CA LEU A 444 15.15 -13.50 -26.64
C LEU A 444 15.00 -14.45 -25.49
N GLY A 445 13.78 -14.77 -25.14
CA GLY A 445 13.47 -15.73 -24.10
C GLY A 445 12.22 -16.51 -24.44
N GLY A 446 12.06 -17.62 -23.77
CA GLY A 446 10.86 -18.43 -23.85
C GLY A 446 10.86 -19.48 -22.76
N GLY A 447 9.70 -20.01 -22.45
CA GLY A 447 9.57 -20.98 -21.39
C GLY A 447 8.29 -21.78 -21.50
N LEU A 448 8.22 -22.78 -20.62
CA LEU A 448 7.11 -23.70 -20.46
C LEU A 448 6.43 -23.44 -19.14
N ILE A 449 5.11 -23.33 -19.18
CA ILE A 449 4.27 -23.08 -18.02
C ILE A 449 3.40 -24.30 -17.77
N TYR A 450 3.34 -24.75 -16.52
CA TYR A 450 2.35 -25.68 -16.03
C TYR A 450 1.77 -25.19 -14.72
N ARG A 451 0.44 -25.10 -14.67
CA ARG A 451 -0.33 -24.71 -13.47
C ARG A 451 -1.38 -25.76 -13.20
N ARG A 452 -1.55 -26.10 -11.93
CA ARG A 452 -2.67 -26.91 -11.47
C ARG A 452 -3.30 -26.22 -10.28
N THR A 453 -4.60 -26.09 -10.30
CA THR A 453 -5.39 -25.56 -9.20
C THR A 453 -6.51 -26.54 -8.88
N GLU A 454 -6.57 -26.96 -7.63
CA GLU A 454 -7.61 -27.86 -7.11
C GLU A 454 -8.50 -27.10 -6.15
N SER A 455 -9.80 -27.23 -6.32
CA SER A 455 -10.84 -26.64 -5.47
C SER A 455 -11.95 -27.66 -5.23
N LEU A 456 -12.95 -27.30 -4.42
CA LEU A 456 -14.11 -28.18 -4.15
C LEU A 456 -14.92 -28.53 -5.39
N ILE A 457 -14.90 -27.68 -6.42
CA ILE A 457 -15.63 -27.89 -7.67
C ILE A 457 -14.83 -28.69 -8.70
N GLY A 458 -13.60 -29.10 -8.38
CA GLY A 458 -12.73 -29.85 -9.27
C GLY A 458 -11.35 -29.21 -9.44
N HIS A 459 -10.64 -29.66 -10.45
CA HIS A 459 -9.31 -29.15 -10.76
C HIS A 459 -9.26 -28.48 -12.13
N THR A 460 -8.38 -27.50 -12.25
CA THR A 460 -8.00 -26.86 -13.51
C THR A 460 -6.53 -27.10 -13.77
N ASP A 461 -6.20 -27.71 -14.89
CA ASP A 461 -4.82 -27.84 -15.37
C ASP A 461 -4.59 -26.88 -16.53
N SER A 462 -3.57 -26.03 -16.40
CA SER A 462 -3.16 -25.11 -17.46
C SER A 462 -1.76 -25.45 -17.94
N ARG A 463 -1.59 -25.62 -19.23
CA ARG A 463 -0.30 -25.90 -19.89
C ARG A 463 -0.05 -24.86 -20.95
N GLY A 464 1.15 -24.37 -21.06
CA GLY A 464 1.40 -23.37 -22.06
C GLY A 464 2.84 -22.97 -22.24
N VAL A 465 2.99 -21.95 -23.06
CA VAL A 465 4.29 -21.41 -23.42
C VAL A 465 4.26 -19.89 -23.30
N HIS A 466 5.40 -19.33 -22.98
CA HIS A 466 5.61 -17.90 -23.14
C HIS A 466 6.84 -17.63 -24.00
N LEU A 467 6.79 -16.56 -24.76
CA LEU A 467 7.88 -16.08 -25.59
C LEU A 467 8.10 -14.60 -25.30
N GLU A 468 9.35 -14.18 -25.23
CA GLU A 468 9.72 -12.79 -25.09
C GLU A 468 10.81 -12.40 -26.09
N ALA A 469 10.66 -11.26 -26.71
CA ALA A 469 11.67 -10.66 -27.56
C ALA A 469 11.85 -9.19 -27.18
N GLY A 470 13.06 -8.77 -26.94
CA GLY A 470 13.37 -7.39 -26.63
C GLY A 470 14.61 -6.92 -27.38
N ARG A 471 14.60 -5.67 -27.81
CA ARG A 471 15.75 -5.06 -28.46
C ARG A 471 15.85 -3.59 -28.14
N ALA A 472 17.07 -3.13 -27.95
CA ALA A 472 17.37 -1.72 -27.90
C ALA A 472 17.94 -1.28 -29.25
N TRP A 473 17.30 -0.27 -29.83
CA TRP A 473 17.57 0.28 -31.16
C TRP A 473 18.15 1.69 -31.03
N LEU A 474 18.68 2.18 -32.09
CA LEU A 474 19.30 3.50 -32.22
C LEU A 474 20.58 3.65 -31.40
N LYS A 475 21.34 4.72 -31.72
CA LYS A 475 22.50 5.07 -30.91
C LYS A 475 22.09 5.34 -29.47
N GLU A 476 22.93 4.96 -28.52
CA GLU A 476 22.67 5.10 -27.06
C GLU A 476 21.44 4.33 -26.56
N ASN A 477 20.95 3.32 -27.30
CA ASN A 477 19.78 2.52 -26.95
C ASN A 477 18.49 3.35 -26.72
N LYS A 478 18.32 4.40 -27.51
CA LYS A 478 17.20 5.36 -27.31
C LYS A 478 15.82 4.76 -27.51
N LEU A 479 15.67 3.72 -28.33
CA LEU A 479 14.40 3.02 -28.51
C LEU A 479 14.52 1.60 -27.96
N GLY A 480 13.79 1.30 -26.90
CA GLY A 480 13.59 -0.04 -26.37
C GLY A 480 12.27 -0.62 -26.86
N THR A 481 12.29 -1.85 -27.38
CA THR A 481 11.09 -2.60 -27.75
C THR A 481 11.08 -3.91 -27.01
N ALA A 482 9.91 -4.31 -26.49
CA ALA A 482 9.69 -5.64 -25.92
C ALA A 482 8.33 -6.17 -26.37
N LEU A 483 8.34 -7.41 -26.84
CA LEU A 483 7.17 -8.16 -27.22
C LEU A 483 7.11 -9.41 -26.33
N ARG A 484 5.95 -9.66 -25.75
CA ARG A 484 5.68 -10.84 -24.93
C ARG A 484 4.41 -11.50 -25.42
N PHE A 485 4.49 -12.78 -25.61
CA PHE A 485 3.38 -13.64 -25.99
C PHE A 485 3.23 -14.75 -24.96
N ASN A 486 2.01 -14.96 -24.48
CA ASN A 486 1.67 -16.06 -23.58
C ASN A 486 0.51 -16.83 -24.19
N PHE A 487 0.57 -18.15 -24.15
CA PHE A 487 -0.50 -19.05 -24.52
C PHE A 487 -0.68 -20.10 -23.43
N LEU A 488 -1.92 -20.32 -23.01
CA LEU A 488 -2.31 -21.33 -22.06
C LEU A 488 -3.50 -22.12 -22.61
N SER A 489 -3.41 -23.43 -22.59
CA SER A 489 -4.54 -24.34 -22.74
C SER A 489 -4.97 -24.78 -21.34
N ASN A 490 -6.25 -24.70 -21.04
CA ASN A 490 -6.84 -24.95 -19.73
C ASN A 490 -7.81 -26.13 -19.82
N ASP A 491 -7.52 -27.21 -19.08
CA ASP A 491 -8.48 -28.29 -18.86
C ASP A 491 -9.34 -27.88 -17.65
N LEU A 492 -10.63 -27.67 -17.86
CA LEU A 492 -11.56 -27.10 -16.88
C LEU A 492 -12.25 -28.20 -16.06
N PRO A 493 -12.78 -27.89 -14.85
CA PRO A 493 -13.49 -28.87 -14.01
C PRO A 493 -14.74 -29.49 -14.68
N SER A 494 -15.36 -28.77 -15.60
CA SER A 494 -16.48 -29.26 -16.42
C SER A 494 -16.08 -30.37 -17.41
N GLY A 495 -14.79 -30.57 -17.64
CA GLY A 495 -14.24 -31.42 -18.69
C GLY A 495 -14.06 -30.69 -20.03
N ASP A 496 -14.45 -29.42 -20.11
CA ASP A 496 -14.24 -28.59 -21.30
C ASP A 496 -12.81 -28.10 -21.39
N VAL A 497 -12.39 -27.74 -22.61
CA VAL A 497 -11.07 -27.18 -22.87
C VAL A 497 -11.19 -25.71 -23.20
N GLY A 498 -10.57 -24.87 -22.39
CA GLY A 498 -10.43 -23.44 -22.65
C GLY A 498 -9.05 -23.07 -23.15
N SER A 499 -8.89 -21.89 -23.70
CA SER A 499 -7.57 -21.34 -24.02
C SER A 499 -7.52 -19.85 -23.74
N THR A 500 -6.34 -19.39 -23.32
CA THR A 500 -6.08 -17.96 -23.12
C THR A 500 -4.79 -17.62 -23.83
N TRP A 501 -4.80 -16.58 -24.67
CA TRP A 501 -3.57 -16.02 -25.18
C TRP A 501 -3.50 -14.53 -24.95
N GLN A 502 -2.31 -14.03 -24.76
CA GLN A 502 -2.05 -12.64 -24.47
C GLN A 502 -0.82 -12.18 -25.24
N LEU A 503 -0.94 -11.04 -25.89
CA LEU A 503 0.14 -10.35 -26.58
C LEU A 503 0.36 -8.98 -25.93
N ASN A 504 1.59 -8.69 -25.50
CA ASN A 504 1.96 -7.41 -24.93
C ASN A 504 3.11 -6.80 -25.75
N LEU A 505 2.96 -5.55 -26.14
CA LEU A 505 3.97 -4.73 -26.80
C LEU A 505 4.32 -3.55 -25.91
N ASP A 506 5.59 -3.41 -25.55
CA ASP A 506 6.13 -2.25 -24.84
C ASP A 506 7.13 -1.53 -25.74
N LEU A 507 6.93 -0.23 -25.93
CA LEU A 507 7.87 0.66 -26.61
C LEU A 507 8.29 1.77 -25.65
N ASN A 508 9.59 1.98 -25.52
CA ASN A 508 10.17 3.06 -24.73
C ASN A 508 11.13 3.84 -25.60
N PHE A 509 10.80 5.08 -25.91
CA PHE A 509 11.60 5.93 -26.76
C PHE A 509 12.13 7.15 -26.02
N GLN A 510 13.44 7.17 -25.76
CA GLN A 510 14.14 8.31 -25.18
C GLN A 510 14.50 9.30 -26.30
N VAL A 511 13.60 10.25 -26.58
CA VAL A 511 13.78 11.27 -27.63
C VAL A 511 14.99 12.14 -27.32
N SER A 512 15.12 12.56 -26.05
CA SER A 512 16.26 13.31 -25.53
C SER A 512 16.55 12.91 -24.10
N LYS A 513 17.61 13.45 -23.48
CA LYS A 513 17.89 13.23 -22.05
C LYS A 513 16.72 13.68 -21.14
N ARG A 514 15.89 14.58 -21.65
CA ARG A 514 14.78 15.20 -20.91
C ARG A 514 13.40 14.70 -21.32
N PHE A 515 13.27 14.01 -22.44
CA PHE A 515 11.97 13.65 -22.98
C PHE A 515 11.93 12.18 -23.40
N GLY A 516 11.00 11.44 -22.83
CA GLY A 516 10.73 10.04 -23.12
C GLY A 516 9.29 9.81 -23.53
N LEU A 517 9.06 8.86 -24.42
CA LEU A 517 7.76 8.37 -24.85
C LEU A 517 7.64 6.90 -24.50
N THR A 518 6.48 6.50 -24.03
CA THR A 518 6.15 5.09 -23.77
C THR A 518 4.86 4.73 -24.47
N LEU A 519 4.80 3.53 -25.03
CA LEU A 519 3.60 2.93 -25.56
C LEU A 519 3.52 1.51 -25.03
N GLN A 520 2.39 1.17 -24.42
CA GLN A 520 2.09 -0.18 -23.98
C GLN A 520 0.78 -0.61 -24.62
N VAL A 521 0.77 -1.74 -25.29
CA VAL A 521 -0.43 -2.34 -25.88
C VAL A 521 -0.54 -3.77 -25.39
N SER A 522 -1.71 -4.15 -24.92
CA SER A 522 -2.01 -5.51 -24.51
C SER A 522 -3.30 -5.97 -25.16
N HIS A 523 -3.26 -7.13 -25.75
CA HIS A 523 -4.41 -7.84 -26.27
C HIS A 523 -4.52 -9.19 -25.56
N GLN A 524 -5.70 -9.52 -25.08
CA GLN A 524 -6.01 -10.80 -24.44
C GLN A 524 -7.28 -11.40 -25.05
N ASP A 525 -7.22 -12.68 -25.40
CA ASP A 525 -8.36 -13.48 -25.85
C ASP A 525 -8.51 -14.68 -24.92
N ASN A 526 -9.64 -14.80 -24.28
CA ASN A 526 -10.02 -15.92 -23.43
C ASN A 526 -11.18 -16.67 -24.06
N ARG A 527 -10.93 -17.91 -24.45
CA ARG A 527 -11.93 -18.82 -25.03
C ARG A 527 -12.31 -19.86 -24.01
N SER A 528 -13.59 -20.03 -23.80
CA SER A 528 -14.13 -21.02 -22.88
C SER A 528 -15.52 -21.41 -23.34
N ASP A 529 -15.80 -22.70 -23.32
CA ASP A 529 -17.14 -23.24 -23.52
C ASP A 529 -17.87 -23.50 -22.18
N ASP A 530 -17.16 -23.27 -21.06
CA ASP A 530 -17.70 -23.39 -19.70
C ASP A 530 -18.65 -22.23 -19.39
N PRO A 531 -19.93 -22.49 -19.01
CA PRO A 531 -20.91 -21.46 -18.76
C PRO A 531 -20.56 -20.54 -17.56
N PHE A 532 -19.65 -20.95 -16.67
CA PHE A 532 -19.21 -20.15 -15.51
C PHE A 532 -17.94 -19.35 -15.78
N ILE A 533 -17.25 -19.61 -16.90
CA ILE A 533 -16.02 -18.92 -17.29
C ILE A 533 -16.26 -18.21 -18.63
N PRO A 534 -16.56 -16.90 -18.62
CA PRO A 534 -16.94 -16.21 -19.85
C PRO A 534 -15.81 -16.15 -20.86
N ALA A 535 -16.13 -16.36 -22.13
CA ALA A 535 -15.25 -16.02 -23.23
C ALA A 535 -15.25 -14.49 -23.43
N PHE A 536 -14.07 -13.88 -23.58
CA PHE A 536 -13.94 -12.45 -23.79
C PHE A 536 -12.65 -12.09 -24.54
N THR A 537 -12.71 -10.94 -25.20
CA THR A 537 -11.54 -10.29 -25.78
C THR A 537 -11.36 -8.93 -25.13
N GLU A 538 -10.14 -8.62 -24.66
CA GLU A 538 -9.83 -7.38 -23.96
C GLU A 538 -8.59 -6.71 -24.58
N ASP A 539 -8.74 -5.43 -24.94
CA ASP A 539 -7.67 -4.60 -25.48
C ASP A 539 -7.37 -3.43 -24.55
N THR A 540 -6.09 -3.21 -24.27
CA THR A 540 -5.64 -2.03 -23.53
C THR A 540 -4.48 -1.36 -24.24
N GLY A 541 -4.52 -0.03 -24.32
CA GLY A 541 -3.44 0.78 -24.88
C GLY A 541 -3.12 1.92 -23.91
N ILE A 542 -1.84 2.13 -23.58
CA ILE A 542 -1.40 3.26 -22.76
C ILE A 542 -0.26 3.97 -23.49
N VAL A 543 -0.45 5.25 -23.73
CA VAL A 543 0.59 6.16 -24.23
C VAL A 543 1.05 7.05 -23.08
N GLY A 544 2.33 7.12 -22.85
CA GLY A 544 2.94 7.93 -21.80
C GLY A 544 4.00 8.88 -22.35
N VAL A 545 4.11 10.02 -21.69
CA VAL A 545 5.14 11.04 -21.95
C VAL A 545 5.82 11.34 -20.62
N ASP A 546 7.14 11.12 -20.56
CA ASP A 546 7.98 11.44 -19.41
C ASP A 546 8.84 12.67 -19.73
N ILE A 547 8.74 13.70 -18.91
CA ILE A 547 9.50 14.94 -19.05
C ILE A 547 10.39 15.10 -17.83
N ARG A 548 11.70 15.27 -18.06
CA ARG A 548 12.73 15.46 -17.02
C ARG A 548 13.52 16.73 -17.30
N PHE A 549 13.66 17.56 -16.29
CA PHE A 549 14.42 18.83 -16.38
C PHE A 549 15.60 18.81 -15.43
#